data_cfb265c28f6c16566db185afe46fcd8f
#
_entry.id   cfb265c28f6c16566db185afe46fcd8f
#
_cell.length_a   1.000
_cell.length_b   1.000
_cell.length_c   1.000
_cell.angle_alpha   90.00
_cell.angle_beta   90.00
_cell.angle_gamma   90.00
#
_symmetry.space_group_name_H-M   'P 1'
#
loop_
_entity.id
_entity.type
_entity.pdbx_description
1 polymer ?
#
loop_
_entity_poly.entity_id
_entity_poly.type
_entity_poly.pdbx_seq_one_letter_code
_entity_poly.pdbx_strand_id
1 'polypeptide(L)'
;QLSTPGVKSTLIAEVKAQQGALLAQSDWAIVRKADTGIDVPANVQQWRNEIRLAASLMEDAISQAATTDAVAALFVTYTGNDDGSVSKSGMLYDWPELG
;
A
#
# COMPACT_ATOMS: atom_id res chain seq x y z
N GLN A 1 9.81 -26.86 -4.91
CA GLN A 1 9.74 -25.59 -5.55
C GLN A 1 8.42 -24.89 -5.17
N LEU A 2 8.55 -23.80 -4.56
CA LEU A 2 7.39 -23.03 -4.20
C LEU A 2 6.74 -22.46 -5.45
N SER A 3 5.44 -22.57 -5.52
CA SER A 3 4.72 -22.00 -6.62
C SER A 3 4.75 -20.47 -6.51
N THR A 4 5.61 -19.84 -7.28
CA THR A 4 5.72 -18.40 -7.29
C THR A 4 4.39 -17.71 -7.62
N PRO A 5 3.60 -18.20 -8.61
CA PRO A 5 2.30 -17.58 -8.87
C PRO A 5 1.39 -17.59 -7.66
N GLY A 6 1.41 -18.62 -6.84
CA GLY A 6 0.59 -18.64 -5.62
C GLY A 6 1.04 -17.60 -4.62
N VAL A 7 2.35 -17.41 -4.47
CA VAL A 7 2.89 -16.38 -3.57
C VAL A 7 2.49 -15.00 -4.05
N LYS A 8 2.64 -14.72 -5.33
CA LYS A 8 2.26 -13.41 -5.89
C LYS A 8 0.78 -13.14 -5.72
N SER A 9 -0.06 -14.13 -5.98
CA SER A 9 -1.50 -13.97 -5.81
C SER A 9 -1.87 -13.64 -4.38
N THR A 10 -1.23 -14.30 -3.42
CA THR A 10 -1.45 -14.04 -2.01
C THR A 10 -1.05 -12.62 -1.63
N LEU A 11 0.11 -12.16 -2.12
CA LEU A 11 0.60 -10.82 -1.82
C LEU A 11 -0.30 -9.75 -2.44
N ILE A 12 -0.74 -9.96 -3.68
CA ILE A 12 -1.64 -9.02 -4.34
C ILE A 12 -2.98 -8.96 -3.60
N ALA A 13 -3.49 -10.11 -3.19
CA ALA A 13 -4.73 -10.14 -2.42
C ALA A 13 -4.59 -9.39 -1.10
N GLU A 14 -3.45 -9.52 -0.44
CA GLU A 14 -3.19 -8.80 0.80
C GLU A 14 -3.10 -7.29 0.58
N VAL A 15 -2.45 -6.86 -0.50
CA VAL A 15 -2.39 -5.43 -0.84
C VAL A 15 -3.80 -4.89 -1.06
N LYS A 16 -4.64 -5.62 -1.79
CA LYS A 16 -6.02 -5.20 -2.03
C LYS A 16 -6.83 -5.15 -0.74
N ALA A 17 -6.64 -6.11 0.15
CA ALA A 17 -7.33 -6.14 1.42
C ALA A 17 -6.95 -4.96 2.30
N GLN A 18 -5.65 -4.65 2.36
CA GLN A 18 -5.16 -3.51 3.14
C GLN A 18 -5.65 -2.19 2.53
N GLN A 19 -5.63 -2.09 1.20
CA GLN A 19 -6.16 -0.92 0.52
C GLN A 19 -7.62 -0.69 0.89
N GLY A 20 -8.43 -1.73 0.82
CA GLY A 20 -9.84 -1.64 1.16
C GLY A 20 -10.06 -1.19 2.59
N ALA A 21 -9.30 -1.75 3.54
CA ALA A 21 -9.41 -1.37 4.94
C ALA A 21 -9.03 0.09 5.17
N LEU A 22 -7.98 0.56 4.49
CA LEU A 22 -7.57 1.96 4.61
C LEU A 22 -8.59 2.90 4.00
N LEU A 23 -9.11 2.57 2.83
CA LEU A 23 -10.14 3.39 2.20
C LEU A 23 -11.42 3.43 3.03
N ALA A 24 -11.76 2.33 3.69
CA ALA A 24 -12.94 2.27 4.54
C ALA A 24 -12.88 3.26 5.70
N GLN A 25 -11.67 3.59 6.16
CA GLN A 25 -11.51 4.57 7.23
C GLN A 25 -12.02 5.95 6.85
N SER A 26 -12.06 6.27 5.56
CA SER A 26 -12.53 7.57 5.07
C SER A 26 -13.83 7.47 4.29
N ASP A 27 -14.46 6.31 4.22
CA ASP A 27 -15.74 6.16 3.52
C ASP A 27 -16.84 7.02 4.12
N TRP A 28 -16.74 7.36 5.42
CA TRP A 28 -17.70 8.27 6.06
C TRP A 28 -17.80 9.60 5.31
N ALA A 29 -16.69 10.09 4.76
CA ALA A 29 -16.68 11.36 4.03
C ALA A 29 -17.44 11.25 2.72
N ILE A 30 -17.33 10.09 2.05
CA ILE A 30 -18.05 9.83 0.80
C ILE A 30 -19.55 9.72 1.08
N VAL A 31 -19.91 8.98 2.12
CA VAL A 31 -21.31 8.85 2.52
C VAL A 31 -21.91 10.21 2.90
N ARG A 32 -21.14 11.01 3.65
CA ARG A 32 -21.59 12.34 4.05
C ARG A 32 -21.85 13.23 2.82
N LYS A 33 -20.98 13.17 1.82
CA LYS A 33 -21.18 13.95 0.61
C LYS A 33 -22.45 13.51 -0.12
N ALA A 34 -22.66 12.21 -0.22
CA ALA A 34 -23.85 11.68 -0.88
C ALA A 34 -25.14 12.05 -0.16
N ASP A 35 -25.10 12.10 1.18
CA ASP A 35 -26.28 12.36 1.99
C ASP A 35 -26.57 13.85 2.18
N THR A 36 -25.52 14.66 2.40
CA THR A 36 -25.68 16.06 2.78
C THR A 36 -25.13 17.07 1.78
N GLY A 37 -24.38 16.61 0.78
CA GLY A 37 -23.75 17.50 -0.18
C GLY A 37 -22.46 18.14 0.31
N ILE A 38 -22.00 17.80 1.51
CA ILE A 38 -20.76 18.34 2.03
C ILE A 38 -19.58 17.68 1.33
N ASP A 39 -18.70 18.48 0.72
CA ASP A 39 -17.57 17.94 -0.02
C ASP A 39 -16.61 17.17 0.85
N VAL A 40 -15.95 16.17 0.24
CA VAL A 40 -14.88 15.44 0.90
C VAL A 40 -13.72 16.42 1.14
N PRO A 41 -13.18 16.47 2.37
CA PRO A 41 -12.02 17.32 2.63
C PRO A 41 -10.87 17.05 1.67
N ALA A 42 -10.17 18.08 1.23
CA ALA A 42 -9.12 17.94 0.23
C ALA A 42 -8.00 16.99 0.66
N ASN A 43 -7.63 17.02 1.95
CA ASN A 43 -6.60 16.12 2.46
C ASN A 43 -7.04 14.67 2.45
N VAL A 44 -8.32 14.41 2.71
CA VAL A 44 -8.88 13.05 2.65
C VAL A 44 -8.90 12.56 1.20
N GLN A 45 -9.34 13.41 0.28
CA GLN A 45 -9.39 13.05 -1.13
C GLN A 45 -7.99 12.74 -1.67
N GLN A 46 -7.01 13.56 -1.31
CA GLN A 46 -5.64 13.34 -1.72
C GLN A 46 -5.09 12.03 -1.15
N TRP A 47 -5.34 11.77 0.14
CA TRP A 47 -4.89 10.54 0.79
C TRP A 47 -5.49 9.30 0.10
N ARG A 48 -6.79 9.35 -0.23
CA ARG A 48 -7.43 8.24 -0.93
C ARG A 48 -6.78 7.99 -2.29
N ASN A 49 -6.45 9.05 -3.02
CA ASN A 49 -5.77 8.91 -4.30
C ASN A 49 -4.38 8.33 -4.13
N GLU A 50 -3.66 8.73 -3.09
CA GLU A 50 -2.33 8.21 -2.78
C GLU A 50 -2.38 6.72 -2.41
N ILE A 51 -3.41 6.31 -1.67
CA ILE A 51 -3.61 4.89 -1.33
C ILE A 51 -3.81 4.07 -2.61
N ARG A 52 -4.64 4.55 -3.53
CA ARG A 52 -4.87 3.84 -4.79
C ARG A 52 -3.60 3.74 -5.63
N LEU A 53 -2.83 4.82 -5.68
CA LEU A 53 -1.58 4.82 -6.42
C LEU A 53 -0.56 3.87 -5.77
N ALA A 54 -0.44 3.92 -4.46
CA ALA A 54 0.46 3.02 -3.74
C ALA A 54 0.11 1.56 -3.98
N ALA A 55 -1.19 1.22 -3.93
CA ALA A 55 -1.63 -0.13 -4.20
C ALA A 55 -1.27 -0.57 -5.61
N SER A 56 -1.47 0.29 -6.59
CA SER A 56 -1.14 -0.01 -7.98
C SER A 56 0.37 -0.27 -8.14
N LEU A 57 1.19 0.56 -7.53
CA LEU A 57 2.64 0.39 -7.59
C LEU A 57 3.09 -0.91 -6.90
N MET A 58 2.48 -1.24 -5.77
CA MET A 58 2.80 -2.49 -5.06
C MET A 58 2.41 -3.71 -5.89
N GLU A 59 1.22 -3.68 -6.49
CA GLU A 59 0.77 -4.79 -7.34
C GLU A 59 1.67 -4.96 -8.57
N ASP A 60 2.08 -3.85 -9.18
CA ASP A 60 2.99 -3.90 -10.32
C ASP A 60 4.34 -4.47 -9.92
N ALA A 61 4.86 -4.04 -8.78
CA ALA A 61 6.16 -4.53 -8.30
C ALA A 61 6.12 -6.04 -8.04
N ILE A 62 5.03 -6.52 -7.43
CA ILE A 62 4.84 -7.94 -7.18
C ILE A 62 4.77 -8.71 -8.51
N SER A 63 4.00 -8.20 -9.46
CA SER A 63 3.81 -8.87 -10.74
C SER A 63 5.10 -8.95 -11.55
N GLN A 64 5.97 -7.95 -11.41
CA GLN A 64 7.22 -7.90 -12.17
C GLN A 64 8.38 -8.64 -11.50
N ALA A 65 8.22 -9.03 -10.24
CA ALA A 65 9.27 -9.78 -9.55
C ALA A 65 9.45 -11.14 -10.21
N ALA A 66 10.66 -11.43 -10.67
CA ALA A 66 10.92 -12.65 -11.43
C ALA A 66 11.31 -13.83 -10.55
N THR A 67 11.76 -13.57 -9.33
CA THR A 67 12.27 -14.62 -8.44
C THR A 67 11.72 -14.43 -7.05
N THR A 68 11.87 -15.46 -6.22
CA THR A 68 11.49 -15.38 -4.81
C THR A 68 12.29 -14.30 -4.09
N ASP A 69 13.57 -14.16 -4.43
CA ASP A 69 14.41 -13.13 -3.84
C ASP A 69 13.92 -11.73 -4.21
N ALA A 70 13.48 -11.54 -5.45
CA ALA A 70 12.93 -10.26 -5.88
C ALA A 70 11.65 -9.92 -5.11
N VAL A 71 10.79 -10.90 -4.85
CA VAL A 71 9.60 -10.72 -4.05
C VAL A 71 9.98 -10.33 -2.62
N ALA A 72 10.95 -11.05 -2.03
CA ALA A 72 11.38 -10.77 -0.67
C ALA A 72 11.94 -9.36 -0.52
N ALA A 73 12.61 -8.86 -1.57
CA ALA A 73 13.18 -7.52 -1.55
C ALA A 73 12.13 -6.42 -1.53
N LEU A 74 10.87 -6.71 -1.84
CA LEU A 74 9.79 -5.73 -1.80
C LEU A 74 9.34 -5.40 -0.38
N PHE A 75 9.55 -6.30 0.57
CA PHE A 75 9.13 -6.07 1.94
C PHE A 75 9.94 -4.94 2.57
N VAL A 76 9.25 -4.09 3.32
CA VAL A 76 9.92 -2.99 4.02
C VAL A 76 10.84 -3.55 5.08
N THR A 77 12.10 -3.13 5.04
CA THR A 77 13.10 -3.51 6.03
C THR A 77 13.84 -2.28 6.52
N TYR A 78 14.38 -2.37 7.71
CA TYR A 78 15.12 -1.28 8.33
C TYR A 78 16.52 -1.77 8.67
N THR A 79 17.51 -1.01 8.27
CA THR A 79 18.92 -1.36 8.50
C THR A 79 19.58 -0.25 9.32
N GLY A 80 20.21 -0.63 10.44
CA GLY A 80 20.97 0.33 11.25
C GLY A 80 22.27 0.68 10.57
N ASN A 81 22.63 1.95 10.59
CA ASN A 81 23.87 2.46 10.02
C ASN A 81 24.87 2.78 11.11
N ASP A 82 26.16 2.85 10.75
CA ASP A 82 27.23 3.12 11.70
C ASP A 82 27.09 4.48 12.38
N ASP A 83 26.44 5.43 11.72
CA ASP A 83 26.24 6.77 12.26
C ASP A 83 25.01 6.89 13.17
N GLY A 84 24.34 5.79 13.43
CA GLY A 84 23.16 5.78 14.29
C GLY A 84 21.84 6.01 13.56
N SER A 85 21.90 6.28 12.27
CA SER A 85 20.66 6.43 11.50
C SER A 85 20.13 5.06 11.07
N VAL A 86 18.90 5.05 10.57
CA VAL A 86 18.25 3.83 10.10
C VAL A 86 17.83 4.05 8.66
N SER A 87 18.19 3.11 7.80
CA SER A 87 17.77 3.12 6.40
C SER A 87 16.57 2.22 6.21
N LYS A 88 15.60 2.71 5.45
CA LYS A 88 14.42 1.95 5.10
C LYS A 88 14.52 1.54 3.63
N SER A 89 14.20 0.29 3.34
CA SER A 89 14.15 -0.19 1.96
C SER A 89 12.89 -1.01 1.75
N GLY A 90 12.49 -1.15 0.49
CA GLY A 90 11.28 -1.86 0.13
C GLY A 90 10.07 -0.94 0.12
N MET A 91 8.96 -1.43 -0.42
CA MET A 91 7.75 -0.63 -0.55
C MET A 91 6.48 -1.39 -0.17
N LEU A 92 6.56 -2.71 -0.02
CA LEU A 92 5.38 -3.53 0.21
C LEU A 92 4.77 -3.22 1.57
N TYR A 93 3.48 -2.92 1.56
CA TYR A 93 2.72 -2.53 2.76
C TYR A 93 3.15 -1.20 3.38
N ASP A 94 3.88 -0.39 2.62
CA ASP A 94 4.28 0.94 3.05
C ASP A 94 3.26 1.95 2.53
N TRP A 95 2.21 2.15 3.31
CA TRP A 95 1.08 2.98 2.91
C TRP A 95 1.26 4.43 3.35
N PRO A 96 0.78 5.40 2.54
CA PRO A 96 0.79 6.79 2.98
C PRO A 96 -0.16 6.99 4.15
N GLU A 97 0.18 7.94 5.02
CA GLU A 97 -0.64 8.27 6.17
C GLU A 97 -1.46 9.51 5.87
N LEU A 98 -2.65 9.59 6.46
CA LEU A 98 -3.50 10.76 6.36
C LEU A 98 -2.84 11.90 7.13
N GLY A 99 -2.45 12.93 6.39
CA GLY A 99 -1.76 14.09 6.96
C GLY A 99 -2.68 15.14 7.52
#